data_6f87aea07ea2d1809a495ca6ef78e959
#
_entry.id   6f87aea07ea2d1809a495ca6ef78e959
#
_cell.length_a   1.000
_cell.length_b   1.000
_cell.length_c   1.000
_cell.angle_alpha   90.00
_cell.angle_beta   90.00
_cell.angle_gamma   90.00
#
_symmetry.space_group_name_H-M   'P 1'
#
loop_
_entity.id
_entity.type
_entity.pdbx_description
1 polymer ?
#
loop_
_entity_poly.entity_id
_entity_poly.type
_entity_poly.pdbx_seq_one_letter_code
_entity_poly.pdbx_strand_id
1 'polypeptide(L)'
;MAKYYDIHDIFDQDTTQDGISKMLFTHKQIVAWILRECFPEFKGCPLDFIIGNCLDCLDDVDYLIGDSTHGRSGTDMDICIHVRLPQDLETKIGIIINIEIQKDFYPGYNIIKRGIYYECDLIAREKETVFTDSHYDDLKKVYTIWICLQAPPELANTFERYGIAKLDLEDGTHGVHQNGAPYDLLDMVMIYLNEKCQEGGGPFMAMMRTLFSPTLSKEEKLKILKERYSISFKQEDEKMNDFIEYVKQVNLKLGEEIGEERGLKLGEEQARRTVVANMLRNGRDEKDIQIALGLPNSQIVELIRDVRANSQDSFGK
;
A
#
# COMPACT_ATOMS: atom_id res chain seq x y z
N MET A 1 7.58 -5.21 30.59
CA MET A 1 7.10 -3.82 30.73
C MET A 1 7.26 -3.16 29.39
N ALA A 2 6.16 -3.02 28.64
CA ALA A 2 6.16 -2.25 27.41
C ALA A 2 6.50 -0.78 27.77
N LYS A 3 7.52 -0.23 27.13
CA LYS A 3 7.80 1.20 27.21
C LYS A 3 6.71 1.90 26.38
N TYR A 4 5.77 2.53 27.07
CA TYR A 4 4.91 3.52 26.42
C TYR A 4 5.78 4.72 26.07
N TYR A 5 5.96 4.96 24.78
CA TYR A 5 6.57 6.20 24.32
C TYR A 5 5.53 7.30 24.39
N ASP A 6 5.91 8.44 24.94
CA ASP A 6 5.09 9.64 24.88
C ASP A 6 4.92 10.03 23.40
N ILE A 7 3.72 10.42 23.02
CA ILE A 7 3.41 10.87 21.65
C ILE A 7 4.37 11.99 21.21
N HIS A 8 4.81 12.83 22.14
CA HIS A 8 5.83 13.85 21.91
C HIS A 8 7.20 13.27 21.52
N ASP A 9 7.61 12.12 22.10
CA ASP A 9 8.89 11.49 21.77
C ASP A 9 8.90 10.86 20.37
N ILE A 10 7.74 10.43 19.87
CA ILE A 10 7.59 9.88 18.53
C ILE A 10 7.68 10.98 17.45
N PHE A 11 7.23 12.19 17.78
CA PHE A 11 7.11 13.28 16.81
C PHE A 11 8.28 14.25 16.79
N ASP A 12 9.20 14.20 17.76
CA ASP A 12 10.28 15.19 17.89
C ASP A 12 11.54 14.85 17.08
N GLN A 13 11.65 13.67 16.48
CA GLN A 13 12.90 13.21 15.88
C GLN A 13 12.93 12.96 14.37
N ASP A 14 11.79 12.97 13.62
CA ASP A 14 11.92 12.58 12.21
C ASP A 14 10.88 13.22 11.29
N THR A 15 11.32 14.17 10.44
CA THR A 15 10.63 14.63 9.23
C THR A 15 10.70 13.59 8.10
N THR A 16 11.07 12.34 8.42
CA THR A 16 11.19 11.25 7.45
C THR A 16 9.81 10.68 7.11
N GLN A 17 9.79 9.89 6.04
CA GLN A 17 8.64 9.13 5.56
C GLN A 17 7.90 8.38 6.67
N ASP A 18 8.63 7.80 7.58
CA ASP A 18 8.17 7.00 8.69
C ASP A 18 7.35 7.85 9.71
N GLY A 19 7.84 9.02 10.08
CA GLY A 19 7.15 9.93 11.00
C GLY A 19 5.81 10.44 10.46
N ILE A 20 5.75 10.69 9.15
CA ILE A 20 4.54 11.20 8.48
C ILE A 20 3.47 10.11 8.34
N SER A 21 3.89 8.88 8.00
CA SER A 21 2.99 7.72 7.96
C SER A 21 2.38 7.46 9.33
N LYS A 22 3.21 7.51 10.37
CA LYS A 22 2.79 7.37 11.76
C LYS A 22 1.74 8.41 12.17
N MET A 23 1.95 9.68 11.81
CA MET A 23 1.00 10.74 12.11
C MET A 23 -0.38 10.50 11.49
N LEU A 24 -0.44 10.17 10.19
CA LEU A 24 -1.72 9.97 9.51
C LEU A 24 -2.51 8.78 10.05
N PHE A 25 -1.83 7.65 10.23
CA PHE A 25 -2.51 6.41 10.61
C PHE A 25 -2.63 6.22 12.12
N THR A 26 -2.20 7.18 12.91
CA THR A 26 -2.60 7.32 14.31
C THR A 26 -3.79 8.28 14.49
N HIS A 27 -4.19 9.02 13.44
CA HIS A 27 -5.32 9.93 13.50
C HIS A 27 -6.65 9.15 13.59
N LYS A 28 -7.36 9.26 14.72
CA LYS A 28 -8.56 8.50 15.08
C LYS A 28 -9.62 8.44 13.97
N GLN A 29 -9.91 9.57 13.36
CA GLN A 29 -10.95 9.65 12.33
C GLN A 29 -10.54 8.91 11.05
N ILE A 30 -9.26 8.95 10.67
CA ILE A 30 -8.74 8.20 9.52
C ILE A 30 -8.78 6.70 9.81
N VAL A 31 -8.31 6.29 10.98
CA VAL A 31 -8.35 4.88 11.39
C VAL A 31 -9.78 4.38 11.47
N ALA A 32 -10.72 5.15 12.04
CA ALA A 32 -12.12 4.76 12.10
C ALA A 32 -12.74 4.55 10.71
N TRP A 33 -12.38 5.38 9.73
CA TRP A 33 -12.78 5.16 8.33
C TRP A 33 -12.23 3.87 7.76
N ILE A 34 -10.94 3.59 7.98
CA ILE A 34 -10.29 2.35 7.53
C ILE A 34 -10.97 1.14 8.16
N LEU A 35 -11.19 1.16 9.49
CA LEU A 35 -11.86 0.07 10.20
C LEU A 35 -13.24 -0.22 9.62
N ARG A 36 -14.06 0.81 9.47
CA ARG A 36 -15.44 0.66 8.99
C ARG A 36 -15.54 0.10 7.57
N GLU A 37 -14.64 0.52 6.69
CA GLU A 37 -14.71 0.15 5.28
C GLU A 37 -13.96 -1.15 4.95
N CYS A 38 -12.88 -1.44 5.68
CA CYS A 38 -12.02 -2.57 5.38
C CYS A 38 -12.30 -3.81 6.23
N PHE A 39 -12.88 -3.65 7.44
CA PHE A 39 -13.04 -4.76 8.37
C PHE A 39 -14.51 -5.13 8.59
N PRO A 40 -14.87 -6.41 8.38
CA PRO A 40 -16.24 -6.87 8.56
C PRO A 40 -16.77 -6.69 9.99
N GLU A 41 -15.89 -6.72 11.00
CA GLU A 41 -16.25 -6.53 12.40
C GLU A 41 -16.80 -5.12 12.68
N PHE A 42 -16.42 -4.13 11.90
CA PHE A 42 -16.82 -2.72 12.05
C PHE A 42 -17.83 -2.28 10.99
N LYS A 43 -18.27 -3.18 10.12
CA LYS A 43 -19.17 -2.84 9.03
C LYS A 43 -20.51 -2.30 9.57
N GLY A 44 -20.87 -1.09 9.14
CA GLY A 44 -22.12 -0.43 9.56
C GLY A 44 -22.01 0.27 10.92
N CYS A 45 -20.90 0.20 11.64
CA CYS A 45 -20.71 0.96 12.87
C CYS A 45 -20.61 2.46 12.58
N PRO A 46 -21.25 3.33 13.37
CA PRO A 46 -21.05 4.77 13.29
C PRO A 46 -19.59 5.14 13.60
N LEU A 47 -19.02 6.10 12.89
CA LEU A 47 -17.62 6.52 13.11
C LEU A 47 -17.38 7.00 14.53
N ASP A 48 -18.32 7.80 15.08
CA ASP A 48 -18.23 8.31 16.45
C ASP A 48 -18.21 7.18 17.50
N PHE A 49 -18.93 6.08 17.24
CA PHE A 49 -18.90 4.90 18.09
C PHE A 49 -17.52 4.24 18.05
N ILE A 50 -16.97 4.05 16.85
CA ILE A 50 -15.63 3.45 16.68
C ILE A 50 -14.59 4.32 17.40
N ILE A 51 -14.61 5.64 17.18
CA ILE A 51 -13.66 6.58 17.77
C ILE A 51 -13.74 6.58 19.31
N GLY A 52 -14.95 6.58 19.84
CA GLY A 52 -15.16 6.72 21.29
C GLY A 52 -15.05 5.43 22.09
N ASN A 53 -15.19 4.26 21.44
CA ASN A 53 -15.28 3.00 22.18
C ASN A 53 -14.26 1.94 21.75
N CYS A 54 -13.87 1.92 20.49
CA CYS A 54 -13.02 0.86 19.95
C CYS A 54 -11.54 1.23 19.90
N LEU A 55 -11.24 2.52 19.86
CA LEU A 55 -9.87 3.01 19.78
C LEU A 55 -9.36 3.42 21.15
N ASP A 56 -8.21 2.86 21.58
CA ASP A 56 -7.54 3.31 22.81
C ASP A 56 -6.88 4.65 22.55
N CYS A 57 -7.31 5.65 23.29
CA CYS A 57 -6.88 7.01 23.15
C CYS A 57 -6.38 7.55 24.46
N LEU A 58 -5.34 8.36 24.43
CA LEU A 58 -5.07 9.27 25.52
C LEU A 58 -6.20 10.31 25.57
N ASP A 59 -6.71 10.59 26.78
CA ASP A 59 -7.75 11.58 26.98
C ASP A 59 -7.35 12.91 26.30
N ASP A 60 -8.29 13.49 25.53
CA ASP A 60 -8.16 14.75 24.79
C ASP A 60 -7.20 14.79 23.59
N VAL A 61 -6.66 13.65 23.12
CA VAL A 61 -5.82 13.61 21.92
C VAL A 61 -6.54 12.96 20.74
N ASP A 62 -6.43 13.53 19.55
CA ASP A 62 -7.04 12.98 18.32
C ASP A 62 -6.21 11.84 17.72
N TYR A 63 -5.17 11.39 18.39
CA TYR A 63 -4.22 10.41 17.90
C TYR A 63 -4.18 9.15 18.77
N LEU A 64 -3.98 8.02 18.12
CA LEU A 64 -3.79 6.71 18.76
C LEU A 64 -2.35 6.56 19.21
N ILE A 65 -2.14 5.77 20.26
CA ILE A 65 -0.80 5.30 20.61
C ILE A 65 -0.44 4.19 19.64
N GLY A 66 0.51 4.46 18.75
CA GLY A 66 1.12 3.45 17.89
C GLY A 66 2.46 3.00 18.47
N ASP A 67 2.77 1.72 18.41
CA ASP A 67 4.08 1.20 18.76
C ASP A 67 4.84 0.84 17.46
N SER A 68 5.99 1.48 17.24
CA SER A 68 6.93 1.05 16.21
C SER A 68 7.77 -0.09 16.78
N THR A 69 7.30 -1.32 16.63
CA THR A 69 8.02 -2.47 17.18
C THR A 69 9.09 -2.94 16.21
N HIS A 70 10.35 -2.90 16.66
CA HIS A 70 11.42 -3.67 16.02
C HIS A 70 11.15 -5.15 16.19
N GLY A 71 10.91 -5.87 15.08
CA GLY A 71 10.66 -7.30 15.11
C GLY A 71 11.84 -8.11 15.63
N ARG A 72 11.57 -9.28 16.23
CA ARG A 72 12.61 -10.28 16.50
C ARG A 72 13.38 -10.70 15.22
N SER A 73 12.73 -10.55 14.07
CA SER A 73 13.27 -10.81 12.73
C SER A 73 13.97 -9.62 12.08
N GLY A 74 14.06 -8.45 12.77
CA GLY A 74 14.57 -7.21 12.16
C GLY A 74 13.55 -6.54 11.22
N THR A 75 12.27 -6.88 11.31
CA THR A 75 11.21 -6.27 10.54
C THR A 75 10.77 -4.99 11.25
N ASP A 76 11.02 -3.84 10.66
CA ASP A 76 10.47 -2.57 11.12
C ASP A 76 9.06 -2.44 10.55
N MET A 77 8.09 -2.23 11.43
CA MET A 77 6.69 -1.98 11.06
C MET A 77 6.40 -0.50 11.23
N ASP A 78 5.67 0.07 10.26
CA ASP A 78 5.38 1.50 10.29
C ASP A 78 4.51 1.86 11.49
N ILE A 79 3.39 1.14 11.67
CA ILE A 79 2.44 1.43 12.77
C ILE A 79 1.76 0.15 13.22
N CYS A 80 1.75 -0.10 14.52
CA CYS A 80 0.98 -1.16 15.16
C CYS A 80 -0.03 -0.57 16.14
N ILE A 81 -1.32 -0.87 15.97
CA ILE A 81 -2.42 -0.34 16.77
C ILE A 81 -3.23 -1.49 17.36
N HIS A 82 -3.62 -1.35 18.62
CA HIS A 82 -4.56 -2.26 19.29
C HIS A 82 -5.96 -1.66 19.26
N VAL A 83 -6.95 -2.46 18.85
CA VAL A 83 -8.33 -2.01 18.67
C VAL A 83 -9.28 -2.97 19.39
N ARG A 84 -10.32 -2.41 20.07
CA ARG A 84 -11.40 -3.19 20.67
C ARG A 84 -12.45 -3.52 19.63
N LEU A 85 -13.04 -4.70 19.76
CA LEU A 85 -14.16 -5.09 18.90
C LEU A 85 -15.46 -4.41 19.33
N PRO A 86 -16.33 -3.98 18.40
CA PRO A 86 -17.62 -3.39 18.73
C PRO A 86 -18.54 -4.27 19.59
N GLN A 87 -18.42 -5.60 19.45
CA GLN A 87 -19.18 -6.59 20.20
C GLN A 87 -18.53 -7.00 21.52
N ASP A 88 -17.28 -6.59 21.76
CA ASP A 88 -16.53 -6.92 22.98
C ASP A 88 -15.62 -5.73 23.37
N LEU A 89 -16.20 -4.80 24.10
CA LEU A 89 -15.50 -3.60 24.56
C LEU A 89 -14.74 -3.82 25.88
N GLU A 90 -14.95 -4.95 26.53
CA GLU A 90 -14.25 -5.29 27.80
C GLU A 90 -12.84 -5.80 27.51
N THR A 91 -12.66 -6.53 26.41
CA THR A 91 -11.35 -6.99 25.96
C THR A 91 -10.52 -5.82 25.44
N LYS A 92 -9.39 -5.51 26.11
CA LYS A 92 -8.53 -4.38 25.74
C LYS A 92 -7.92 -4.49 24.34
N ILE A 93 -7.53 -5.70 23.96
CA ILE A 93 -6.96 -5.99 22.62
C ILE A 93 -7.87 -6.99 21.94
N GLY A 94 -8.72 -6.53 21.04
CA GLY A 94 -9.55 -7.39 20.20
C GLY A 94 -8.85 -7.76 18.90
N ILE A 95 -8.20 -6.76 18.27
CA ILE A 95 -7.47 -6.89 17.00
C ILE A 95 -6.16 -6.12 17.09
N ILE A 96 -5.13 -6.66 16.44
CA ILE A 96 -3.84 -6.00 16.23
C ILE A 96 -3.74 -5.60 14.76
N ILE A 97 -3.44 -4.32 14.49
CA ILE A 97 -3.43 -3.77 13.13
C ILE A 97 -2.06 -3.17 12.85
N ASN A 98 -1.45 -3.58 11.73
CA ASN A 98 -0.29 -2.91 11.17
C ASN A 98 -0.67 -2.20 9.86
N ILE A 99 -0.18 -0.96 9.67
CA ILE A 99 -0.45 -0.17 8.47
C ILE A 99 0.87 0.22 7.82
N GLU A 100 1.02 -0.11 6.55
CA GLU A 100 2.21 0.11 5.73
C GLU A 100 1.89 1.00 4.52
N ILE A 101 2.75 1.96 4.21
CA ILE A 101 2.68 2.71 2.95
C ILE A 101 3.72 2.14 1.99
N GLN A 102 3.24 1.55 0.91
CA GLN A 102 4.07 1.02 -0.16
C GLN A 102 4.12 2.00 -1.33
N LYS A 103 5.26 2.63 -1.56
CA LYS A 103 5.46 3.61 -2.64
C LYS A 103 5.52 2.95 -3.99
N ASP A 104 6.45 2.01 -4.14
CA ASP A 104 6.69 1.28 -5.37
C ASP A 104 5.84 0.00 -5.37
N PHE A 105 4.98 -0.13 -6.39
CA PHE A 105 4.16 -1.32 -6.55
C PHE A 105 4.98 -2.55 -6.98
N TYR A 106 6.12 -2.33 -7.63
CA TYR A 106 7.02 -3.37 -8.11
C TYR A 106 8.43 -3.28 -7.49
N PRO A 107 8.57 -3.49 -6.17
CA PRO A 107 9.84 -3.31 -5.45
C PRO A 107 10.86 -4.44 -5.72
N GLY A 108 10.68 -5.24 -6.78
CA GLY A 108 11.52 -6.40 -7.09
C GLY A 108 11.10 -7.70 -6.40
N TYR A 109 10.05 -7.66 -5.58
CA TYR A 109 9.42 -8.83 -4.94
C TYR A 109 7.90 -8.65 -4.87
N ASN A 110 7.19 -9.75 -4.58
CA ASN A 110 5.73 -9.72 -4.46
C ASN A 110 5.31 -9.16 -3.09
N ILE A 111 4.55 -8.05 -3.10
CA ILE A 111 4.10 -7.33 -1.89
C ILE A 111 3.18 -8.21 -1.03
N ILE A 112 2.32 -9.04 -1.65
CA ILE A 112 1.42 -9.95 -0.92
C ILE A 112 2.24 -10.94 -0.08
N LYS A 113 3.35 -11.47 -0.62
CA LYS A 113 4.24 -12.35 0.16
C LYS A 113 4.89 -11.62 1.34
N ARG A 114 5.25 -10.35 1.17
CA ARG A 114 5.76 -9.53 2.27
C ARG A 114 4.68 -9.29 3.32
N GLY A 115 3.45 -9.01 2.90
CA GLY A 115 2.30 -8.85 3.80
C GLY A 115 2.04 -10.08 4.65
N ILE A 116 1.99 -11.26 4.03
CA ILE A 116 1.85 -12.54 4.74
C ILE A 116 2.99 -12.76 5.76
N TYR A 117 4.22 -12.41 5.39
CA TYR A 117 5.36 -12.50 6.31
C TYR A 117 5.19 -11.60 7.54
N TYR A 118 4.68 -10.36 7.33
CA TYR A 118 4.40 -9.41 8.41
C TYR A 118 3.28 -9.90 9.34
N GLU A 119 2.22 -10.49 8.79
CA GLU A 119 1.16 -11.11 9.59
C GLU A 119 1.67 -12.25 10.47
N CYS A 120 2.50 -13.12 9.88
CA CYS A 120 3.13 -14.21 10.64
C CYS A 120 4.04 -13.70 11.76
N ASP A 121 4.78 -12.61 11.52
CA ASP A 121 5.64 -12.00 12.53
C ASP A 121 4.81 -11.35 13.66
N LEU A 122 3.71 -10.67 13.33
CA LEU A 122 2.79 -10.09 14.31
C LEU A 122 2.19 -11.17 15.22
N ILE A 123 1.65 -12.23 14.64
CA ILE A 123 1.06 -13.33 15.42
C ILE A 123 2.10 -14.05 16.29
N ALA A 124 3.33 -14.21 15.76
CA ALA A 124 4.41 -14.84 16.52
C ALA A 124 4.86 -13.98 17.72
N ARG A 125 4.71 -12.66 17.66
CA ARG A 125 5.03 -11.73 18.76
C ARG A 125 4.01 -11.74 19.87
N GLU A 126 2.81 -12.24 19.66
CA GLU A 126 1.79 -12.36 20.70
C GLU A 126 2.21 -13.31 21.83
N LYS A 127 3.08 -14.29 21.51
CA LYS A 127 3.65 -15.14 22.53
C LYS A 127 4.54 -14.33 23.47
N GLU A 128 4.32 -14.49 24.79
CA GLU A 128 4.97 -13.74 25.89
C GLU A 128 4.52 -12.26 26.00
N THR A 129 3.61 -11.81 25.16
CA THR A 129 3.04 -10.44 25.22
C THR A 129 1.53 -10.47 25.44
N VAL A 130 0.79 -11.18 24.60
CA VAL A 130 -0.66 -11.35 24.67
C VAL A 130 -1.02 -12.63 25.41
N PHE A 131 -0.29 -13.72 25.16
CA PHE A 131 -0.46 -15.00 25.85
C PHE A 131 0.88 -15.63 26.26
N THR A 132 0.82 -16.55 27.21
CA THR A 132 1.99 -17.31 27.71
C THR A 132 1.74 -18.80 27.64
N ASP A 133 2.78 -19.58 27.70
CA ASP A 133 2.74 -21.04 27.68
C ASP A 133 1.99 -21.61 26.47
N SER A 134 0.91 -22.37 26.71
CA SER A 134 0.09 -23.01 25.67
C SER A 134 -1.31 -22.42 25.55
N HIS A 135 -1.51 -21.18 26.01
CA HIS A 135 -2.82 -20.51 25.98
C HIS A 135 -3.12 -19.92 24.58
N TYR A 136 -3.07 -20.76 23.55
CA TYR A 136 -3.31 -20.35 22.15
C TYR A 136 -4.71 -19.82 21.87
N ASP A 137 -5.69 -20.09 22.76
CA ASP A 137 -7.04 -19.53 22.64
C ASP A 137 -7.08 -18.02 22.90
N ASP A 138 -6.03 -17.45 23.49
CA ASP A 138 -5.88 -16.00 23.72
C ASP A 138 -5.32 -15.25 22.52
N LEU A 139 -4.88 -15.93 21.45
CA LEU A 139 -4.41 -15.32 20.21
C LEU A 139 -5.44 -14.33 19.67
N LYS A 140 -4.96 -13.17 19.27
CA LYS A 140 -5.76 -12.11 18.68
C LYS A 140 -5.66 -12.13 17.16
N LYS A 141 -6.69 -11.66 16.51
CA LYS A 141 -6.69 -11.47 15.08
C LYS A 141 -5.75 -10.34 14.70
N VAL A 142 -4.96 -10.57 13.67
CA VAL A 142 -4.00 -9.63 13.11
C VAL A 142 -4.48 -9.15 11.75
N TYR A 143 -4.41 -7.84 11.53
CA TYR A 143 -4.60 -7.23 10.22
C TYR A 143 -3.32 -6.52 9.77
N THR A 144 -2.96 -6.71 8.50
CA THR A 144 -1.99 -5.85 7.83
C THR A 144 -2.68 -5.05 6.72
N ILE A 145 -2.48 -3.75 6.70
CA ILE A 145 -3.05 -2.84 5.71
C ILE A 145 -1.92 -2.26 4.88
N TRP A 146 -1.96 -2.49 3.59
CA TRP A 146 -0.97 -2.02 2.64
C TRP A 146 -1.57 -0.96 1.72
N ILE A 147 -1.06 0.27 1.79
CA ILE A 147 -1.51 1.37 0.95
C ILE A 147 -0.50 1.53 -0.18
N CYS A 148 -0.86 0.99 -1.34
CA CYS A 148 -0.03 1.02 -2.54
C CYS A 148 -0.33 2.29 -3.34
N LEU A 149 0.62 3.22 -3.40
CA LEU A 149 0.40 4.55 -3.99
C LEU A 149 0.42 4.55 -5.53
N GLN A 150 0.90 3.48 -6.16
CA GLN A 150 1.15 3.42 -7.60
C GLN A 150 0.74 2.11 -8.20
N ALA A 151 -0.42 1.68 -7.80
CA ALA A 151 -1.03 0.51 -8.38
C ALA A 151 -1.22 0.68 -9.90
N PRO A 152 -1.12 -0.40 -10.67
CA PRO A 152 -1.42 -0.36 -12.10
C PRO A 152 -2.86 0.09 -12.35
N PRO A 153 -3.16 0.70 -13.51
CA PRO A 153 -4.47 1.28 -13.80
C PRO A 153 -5.65 0.32 -13.62
N GLU A 154 -5.45 -0.97 -13.90
CA GLU A 154 -6.47 -2.02 -13.74
C GLU A 154 -6.85 -2.30 -12.29
N LEU A 155 -5.98 -2.01 -11.33
CA LEU A 155 -6.23 -2.14 -9.89
C LEU A 155 -6.57 -0.80 -9.23
N ALA A 156 -6.40 0.31 -9.95
CA ALA A 156 -6.51 1.64 -9.40
C ALA A 156 -7.88 1.89 -8.74
N ASN A 157 -7.83 2.47 -7.54
CA ASN A 157 -9.00 2.84 -6.75
C ASN A 157 -9.88 1.65 -6.34
N THR A 158 -9.25 0.50 -6.14
CA THR A 158 -9.85 -0.70 -5.56
C THR A 158 -9.14 -1.07 -4.26
N PHE A 159 -9.74 -1.98 -3.52
CA PHE A 159 -9.07 -2.66 -2.42
C PHE A 159 -9.46 -4.13 -2.40
N GLU A 160 -8.55 -4.97 -1.97
CA GLU A 160 -8.69 -6.41 -1.88
C GLU A 160 -8.38 -6.88 -0.47
N ARG A 161 -9.03 -7.97 -0.04
CA ARG A 161 -8.77 -8.61 1.23
C ARG A 161 -8.31 -10.04 0.99
N TYR A 162 -7.25 -10.42 1.68
CA TYR A 162 -6.70 -11.77 1.74
C TYR A 162 -6.86 -12.29 3.15
N GLY A 163 -7.23 -13.54 3.30
CA GLY A 163 -7.45 -14.14 4.62
C GLY A 163 -7.47 -15.65 4.53
N ILE A 164 -7.55 -16.30 5.69
CA ILE A 164 -7.62 -17.75 5.80
C ILE A 164 -9.06 -18.21 5.60
N ALA A 165 -9.27 -19.21 4.76
CA ALA A 165 -10.56 -19.83 4.54
C ALA A 165 -10.49 -21.34 4.78
N LYS A 166 -11.56 -21.92 5.34
CA LYS A 166 -11.72 -23.36 5.41
C LYS A 166 -12.11 -23.89 4.04
N LEU A 167 -11.30 -24.80 3.50
CA LEU A 167 -11.58 -25.45 2.22
C LEU A 167 -12.33 -26.76 2.44
N ASP A 168 -13.34 -27.02 1.63
CA ASP A 168 -13.95 -28.34 1.51
C ASP A 168 -13.14 -29.17 0.49
N LEU A 169 -12.58 -30.30 0.95
CA LEU A 169 -11.76 -31.17 0.11
C LEU A 169 -12.58 -32.16 -0.73
N GLU A 170 -13.87 -32.34 -0.44
CA GLU A 170 -14.71 -33.28 -1.19
C GLU A 170 -15.20 -32.67 -2.49
N ASP A 171 -15.60 -31.41 -2.49
CA ASP A 171 -16.01 -30.74 -3.73
C ASP A 171 -14.97 -29.74 -4.28
N GLY A 172 -13.94 -29.43 -3.52
CA GLY A 172 -12.68 -28.79 -3.95
C GLY A 172 -12.77 -27.35 -4.45
N THR A 173 -13.95 -26.74 -4.46
CA THR A 173 -14.18 -25.54 -5.27
C THR A 173 -14.36 -24.24 -4.49
N HIS A 174 -14.71 -24.28 -3.21
CA HIS A 174 -15.02 -23.06 -2.48
C HIS A 174 -14.45 -23.06 -1.06
N GLY A 175 -13.55 -22.11 -0.78
CA GLY A 175 -13.17 -21.76 0.57
C GLY A 175 -14.29 -20.97 1.24
N VAL A 176 -14.67 -21.36 2.45
CA VAL A 176 -15.60 -20.58 3.28
C VAL A 176 -14.78 -19.80 4.28
N HIS A 177 -14.74 -18.48 4.09
CA HIS A 177 -14.25 -17.56 5.11
C HIS A 177 -15.42 -17.23 6.06
N GLN A 178 -15.21 -17.44 7.37
CA GLN A 178 -16.19 -17.12 8.39
C GLN A 178 -15.55 -16.23 9.45
N ASN A 179 -16.06 -15.01 9.56
CA ASN A 179 -15.59 -14.06 10.58
C ASN A 179 -15.76 -14.64 11.99
N GLY A 180 -14.72 -14.49 12.81
CA GLY A 180 -14.71 -14.99 14.19
C GLY A 180 -14.58 -16.50 14.32
N ALA A 181 -14.32 -17.25 13.24
CA ALA A 181 -13.95 -18.66 13.33
C ALA A 181 -12.53 -18.80 13.93
N PRO A 182 -12.19 -19.95 14.57
CA PRO A 182 -10.85 -20.13 15.15
C PRO A 182 -9.67 -19.99 14.19
N TYR A 183 -9.91 -20.08 12.88
CA TYR A 183 -8.91 -19.89 11.83
C TYR A 183 -8.91 -18.46 11.25
N ASP A 184 -9.83 -17.59 11.66
CA ASP A 184 -9.92 -16.19 11.19
C ASP A 184 -8.98 -15.29 12.01
N LEU A 185 -7.68 -15.54 11.89
CA LEU A 185 -6.63 -14.87 12.67
C LEU A 185 -5.73 -13.96 11.85
N LEU A 186 -5.68 -14.14 10.54
CA LEU A 186 -4.82 -13.37 9.63
C LEU A 186 -5.65 -12.80 8.49
N ASP A 187 -5.62 -11.48 8.37
CA ASP A 187 -6.25 -10.74 7.27
C ASP A 187 -5.34 -9.62 6.76
N MET A 188 -5.13 -9.58 5.46
CA MET A 188 -4.40 -8.51 4.79
C MET A 188 -5.33 -7.72 3.88
N VAL A 189 -5.29 -6.40 4.00
CA VAL A 189 -6.02 -5.49 3.11
C VAL A 189 -5.03 -4.73 2.24
N MET A 190 -5.17 -4.87 0.93
CA MET A 190 -4.41 -4.13 -0.06
C MET A 190 -5.27 -3.01 -0.62
N ILE A 191 -4.88 -1.76 -0.40
CA ILE A 191 -5.55 -0.56 -0.92
C ILE A 191 -4.72 -0.04 -2.08
N TYR A 192 -5.30 -0.01 -3.28
CA TYR A 192 -4.60 0.35 -4.51
C TYR A 192 -4.97 1.77 -4.95
N LEU A 193 -4.01 2.68 -4.86
CA LEU A 193 -4.17 4.06 -5.30
C LEU A 193 -3.35 4.32 -6.56
N ASN A 194 -3.90 5.14 -7.46
CA ASN A 194 -3.18 5.66 -8.60
C ASN A 194 -3.64 7.08 -8.87
N GLU A 195 -2.73 8.04 -8.84
CA GLU A 195 -3.02 9.47 -9.04
C GLU A 195 -3.61 9.81 -10.41
N LYS A 196 -3.30 9.00 -11.43
CA LYS A 196 -3.78 9.20 -12.80
C LYS A 196 -5.22 8.75 -13.00
N CYS A 197 -5.77 8.00 -12.04
CA CYS A 197 -7.15 7.50 -12.05
C CYS A 197 -7.97 8.25 -11.00
N GLN A 198 -8.83 9.16 -11.43
CA GLN A 198 -9.58 10.04 -10.52
C GLN A 198 -10.97 9.48 -10.13
N GLU A 199 -11.42 8.40 -10.74
CA GLU A 199 -12.76 7.83 -10.55
C GLU A 199 -12.72 6.44 -9.90
N GLY A 200 -13.86 6.04 -9.33
CA GLY A 200 -14.08 4.69 -8.76
C GLY A 200 -13.87 4.59 -7.25
N GLY A 201 -14.24 3.45 -6.68
CA GLY A 201 -13.98 3.02 -5.31
C GLY A 201 -14.83 3.64 -4.20
N GLY A 202 -15.84 4.46 -4.53
CA GLY A 202 -16.74 5.04 -3.53
C GLY A 202 -16.11 6.10 -2.61
N PRO A 203 -16.83 6.51 -1.54
CA PRO A 203 -16.40 7.60 -0.65
C PRO A 203 -15.08 7.34 0.07
N PHE A 204 -14.82 6.10 0.48
CA PHE A 204 -13.59 5.72 1.16
C PHE A 204 -12.36 5.91 0.25
N MET A 205 -12.43 5.38 -0.97
CA MET A 205 -11.33 5.54 -1.92
C MET A 205 -11.15 7.02 -2.35
N ALA A 206 -12.24 7.79 -2.42
CA ALA A 206 -12.16 9.22 -2.67
C ALA A 206 -11.47 9.98 -1.51
N MET A 207 -11.71 9.57 -0.27
CA MET A 207 -10.99 10.07 0.91
C MET A 207 -9.49 9.73 0.81
N MET A 208 -9.14 8.48 0.53
CA MET A 208 -7.75 8.04 0.38
C MET A 208 -7.04 8.81 -0.75
N ARG A 209 -7.69 8.99 -1.91
CA ARG A 209 -7.14 9.84 -2.99
C ARG A 209 -6.92 11.28 -2.55
N THR A 210 -7.84 11.85 -1.76
CA THR A 210 -7.66 13.22 -1.24
C THR A 210 -6.44 13.30 -0.33
N LEU A 211 -6.27 12.35 0.58
CA LEU A 211 -5.11 12.28 1.46
C LEU A 211 -3.79 12.21 0.65
N PHE A 212 -3.71 11.30 -0.29
CA PHE A 212 -2.49 11.02 -1.05
C PHE A 212 -2.38 11.77 -2.39
N SER A 213 -3.23 12.77 -2.65
CA SER A 213 -3.13 13.59 -3.86
C SER A 213 -1.86 14.44 -3.86
N PRO A 214 -0.99 14.37 -4.87
CA PRO A 214 0.16 15.26 -4.99
C PRO A 214 -0.23 16.65 -5.53
N THR A 215 -1.43 16.77 -6.13
CA THR A 215 -1.85 17.99 -6.86
C THR A 215 -2.71 18.93 -6.02
N LEU A 216 -3.40 18.42 -4.99
CA LEU A 216 -4.20 19.25 -4.09
C LEU A 216 -3.31 20.02 -3.13
N SER A 217 -3.60 21.31 -2.94
CA SER A 217 -2.98 22.11 -1.88
C SER A 217 -3.39 21.62 -0.50
N LYS A 218 -2.68 22.04 0.55
CA LYS A 218 -3.02 21.74 1.95
C LYS A 218 -4.45 22.20 2.28
N GLU A 219 -4.75 23.43 1.95
CA GLU A 219 -6.04 24.06 2.25
C GLU A 219 -7.18 23.30 1.58
N GLU A 220 -7.01 22.89 0.31
CA GLU A 220 -7.98 22.08 -0.41
C GLU A 220 -8.18 20.71 0.24
N LYS A 221 -7.09 20.01 0.60
CA LYS A 221 -7.18 18.72 1.29
C LYS A 221 -7.92 18.85 2.61
N LEU A 222 -7.51 19.77 3.48
CA LEU A 222 -8.12 20.00 4.78
C LEU A 222 -9.60 20.35 4.66
N LYS A 223 -9.96 21.19 3.69
CA LYS A 223 -11.35 21.54 3.41
C LYS A 223 -12.18 20.32 2.99
N ILE A 224 -11.69 19.54 2.02
CA ILE A 224 -12.42 18.34 1.53
C ILE A 224 -12.55 17.32 2.66
N LEU A 225 -11.47 17.05 3.41
CA LEU A 225 -11.47 16.09 4.51
C LEU A 225 -12.46 16.49 5.60
N LYS A 226 -12.50 17.77 5.96
CA LYS A 226 -13.44 18.29 6.96
C LYS A 226 -14.89 18.25 6.48
N GLU A 227 -15.17 18.78 5.29
CA GLU A 227 -16.54 18.94 4.80
C GLU A 227 -17.22 17.62 4.40
N ARG A 228 -16.44 16.68 3.81
CA ARG A 228 -17.01 15.43 3.28
C ARG A 228 -16.82 14.22 4.19
N TYR A 229 -15.78 14.22 5.03
CA TYR A 229 -15.40 13.04 5.81
C TYR A 229 -15.36 13.29 7.31
N SER A 230 -15.66 14.52 7.76
CA SER A 230 -15.62 14.94 9.16
C SER A 230 -14.23 14.74 9.81
N ILE A 231 -13.16 14.77 8.99
CA ILE A 231 -11.78 14.65 9.45
C ILE A 231 -11.23 16.07 9.67
N SER A 232 -10.86 16.37 10.91
CA SER A 232 -10.32 17.67 11.30
C SER A 232 -8.97 17.48 11.98
N PHE A 233 -7.97 18.23 11.54
CA PHE A 233 -6.67 18.31 12.17
C PHE A 233 -6.64 19.51 13.10
N LYS A 234 -6.34 19.30 14.39
CA LYS A 234 -6.17 20.40 15.34
C LYS A 234 -4.79 21.01 15.13
N GLN A 235 -4.72 22.30 15.19
CA GLN A 235 -3.59 23.27 15.27
C GLN A 235 -2.13 22.84 14.93
N GLU A 236 -1.86 21.58 14.60
CA GLU A 236 -0.53 21.08 14.22
C GLU A 236 -0.32 21.19 12.71
N ASP A 237 -0.49 22.42 12.21
CA ASP A 237 -0.39 22.76 10.79
C ASP A 237 0.98 22.43 10.16
N GLU A 238 2.04 22.33 10.96
CA GLU A 238 3.39 22.01 10.47
C GLU A 238 3.50 20.56 10.01
N LYS A 239 3.01 19.61 10.79
CA LYS A 239 3.08 18.17 10.46
C LYS A 239 2.27 17.79 9.20
N MET A 240 1.13 18.46 8.98
CA MET A 240 0.38 18.27 7.73
C MET A 240 1.14 18.87 6.53
N ASN A 241 1.92 19.94 6.72
CA ASN A 241 2.80 20.45 5.67
C ASN A 241 3.85 19.43 5.30
N ASP A 242 4.51 18.82 6.29
CA ASP A 242 5.54 17.80 6.08
C ASP A 242 4.97 16.60 5.33
N PHE A 243 3.75 16.16 5.66
CA PHE A 243 3.06 15.10 4.94
C PHE A 243 2.79 15.47 3.47
N ILE A 244 2.26 16.66 3.22
CA ILE A 244 1.97 17.10 1.84
C ILE A 244 3.25 17.20 1.03
N GLU A 245 4.32 17.74 1.62
CA GLU A 245 5.62 17.83 0.96
C GLU A 245 6.19 16.44 0.70
N TYR A 246 6.10 15.54 1.66
CA TYR A 246 6.46 14.14 1.48
C TYR A 246 5.72 13.47 0.31
N VAL A 247 4.38 13.61 0.25
CA VAL A 247 3.58 13.04 -0.86
C VAL A 247 4.02 13.61 -2.20
N LYS A 248 4.32 14.91 -2.26
CA LYS A 248 4.85 15.57 -3.49
C LYS A 248 6.21 15.00 -3.88
N GLN A 249 7.14 14.88 -2.95
CA GLN A 249 8.49 14.34 -3.21
C GLN A 249 8.44 12.89 -3.67
N VAL A 250 7.60 12.05 -3.06
CA VAL A 250 7.39 10.66 -3.49
C VAL A 250 6.94 10.61 -4.94
N ASN A 251 5.94 11.42 -5.29
CA ASN A 251 5.40 11.41 -6.65
C ASN A 251 6.37 12.02 -7.68
N LEU A 252 7.16 13.05 -7.28
CA LEU A 252 8.17 13.64 -8.14
C LEU A 252 9.29 12.65 -8.46
N LYS A 253 9.89 12.06 -7.42
CA LYS A 253 10.98 11.08 -7.57
C LYS A 253 10.57 9.90 -8.43
N LEU A 254 9.36 9.44 -8.29
CA LEU A 254 8.83 8.37 -9.05
C LEU A 254 8.51 8.75 -10.50
N GLY A 255 8.04 9.99 -10.74
CA GLY A 255 7.91 10.53 -12.09
C GLY A 255 9.25 10.53 -12.82
N GLU A 256 10.33 10.85 -12.11
CA GLU A 256 11.71 10.79 -12.62
C GLU A 256 12.14 9.35 -12.92
N GLU A 257 11.96 8.42 -11.97
CA GLU A 257 12.32 7.00 -12.14
C GLU A 257 11.55 6.36 -13.30
N ILE A 258 10.23 6.60 -13.41
CA ILE A 258 9.44 6.12 -14.55
C ILE A 258 9.87 6.79 -15.86
N GLY A 259 10.22 8.07 -15.81
CA GLY A 259 10.74 8.83 -16.95
C GLY A 259 12.07 8.27 -17.43
N GLU A 260 13.00 7.99 -16.52
CA GLU A 260 14.28 7.37 -16.81
C GLU A 260 14.12 5.95 -17.37
N GLU A 261 13.29 5.10 -16.76
CA GLU A 261 13.05 3.74 -17.23
C GLU A 261 12.43 3.73 -18.64
N ARG A 262 11.44 4.61 -18.89
CA ARG A 262 10.84 4.76 -20.22
C ARG A 262 11.84 5.32 -21.22
N GLY A 263 12.63 6.30 -20.83
CA GLY A 263 13.69 6.88 -21.64
C GLY A 263 14.75 5.84 -22.02
N LEU A 264 15.16 5.01 -21.05
CA LEU A 264 16.10 3.91 -21.28
C LEU A 264 15.53 2.88 -22.24
N LYS A 265 14.30 2.40 -22.01
CA LYS A 265 13.62 1.44 -22.90
C LYS A 265 13.46 1.97 -24.32
N LEU A 266 13.02 3.24 -24.47
CA LEU A 266 12.90 3.87 -25.78
C LEU A 266 14.27 4.04 -26.46
N GLY A 267 15.30 4.43 -25.71
CA GLY A 267 16.67 4.55 -26.18
C GLY A 267 17.23 3.22 -26.66
N GLU A 268 17.05 2.16 -25.90
CA GLU A 268 17.45 0.79 -26.29
C GLU A 268 16.72 0.33 -27.55
N GLU A 269 15.43 0.55 -27.63
CA GLU A 269 14.63 0.18 -28.81
C GLU A 269 15.08 0.93 -30.05
N GLN A 270 15.33 2.23 -29.91
CA GLN A 270 15.82 3.07 -30.99
C GLN A 270 17.23 2.69 -31.42
N ALA A 271 18.11 2.37 -30.49
CA ALA A 271 19.45 1.83 -30.78
C ALA A 271 19.36 0.51 -31.54
N ARG A 272 18.54 -0.44 -31.09
CA ARG A 272 18.30 -1.70 -31.79
C ARG A 272 17.78 -1.50 -33.22
N ARG A 273 16.80 -0.62 -33.42
CA ARG A 273 16.28 -0.26 -34.76
C ARG A 273 17.37 0.34 -35.65
N THR A 274 18.22 1.19 -35.10
CA THR A 274 19.36 1.79 -35.83
C THR A 274 20.37 0.75 -36.24
N VAL A 275 20.73 -0.17 -35.36
CA VAL A 275 21.64 -1.30 -35.66
C VAL A 275 21.06 -2.16 -36.81
N VAL A 276 19.80 -2.56 -36.66
CA VAL A 276 19.12 -3.35 -37.71
C VAL A 276 19.10 -2.63 -39.07
N ALA A 277 18.75 -1.33 -39.05
CA ALA A 277 18.74 -0.53 -40.28
C ALA A 277 20.11 -0.46 -40.97
N ASN A 278 21.18 -0.30 -40.17
CA ASN A 278 22.55 -0.27 -40.68
C ASN A 278 22.99 -1.63 -41.20
N MET A 279 22.67 -2.72 -40.50
CA MET A 279 23.00 -4.07 -40.92
C MET A 279 22.29 -4.44 -42.24
N LEU A 280 21.01 -4.08 -42.37
CA LEU A 280 20.25 -4.30 -43.61
C LEU A 280 20.81 -3.49 -44.79
N ARG A 281 21.20 -2.20 -44.58
CA ARG A 281 21.86 -1.41 -45.61
C ARG A 281 23.21 -1.97 -46.05
N ASN A 282 23.90 -2.66 -45.18
CA ASN A 282 25.18 -3.32 -45.47
C ASN A 282 25.01 -4.76 -46.00
N GLY A 283 23.78 -5.15 -46.39
CA GLY A 283 23.49 -6.43 -46.98
C GLY A 283 23.56 -7.65 -46.05
N ARG A 284 23.48 -7.41 -44.74
CA ARG A 284 23.44 -8.49 -43.74
C ARG A 284 22.06 -9.15 -43.73
N ASP A 285 22.07 -10.47 -43.58
CA ASP A 285 20.84 -11.26 -43.50
C ASP A 285 20.25 -11.31 -42.08
N GLU A 286 19.08 -11.94 -41.97
CA GLU A 286 18.33 -12.09 -40.71
C GLU A 286 19.12 -12.87 -39.66
N LYS A 287 19.91 -13.87 -40.06
CA LYS A 287 20.77 -14.64 -39.17
C LYS A 287 21.88 -13.81 -38.57
N ASP A 288 22.53 -12.99 -39.37
CA ASP A 288 23.57 -12.07 -38.95
C ASP A 288 23.01 -11.10 -37.90
N ILE A 289 21.78 -10.55 -38.12
CA ILE A 289 21.10 -9.64 -37.19
C ILE A 289 20.74 -10.36 -35.91
N GLN A 290 20.26 -11.59 -35.96
CA GLN A 290 19.91 -12.40 -34.82
C GLN A 290 21.13 -12.63 -33.91
N ILE A 291 22.26 -13.02 -34.52
CA ILE A 291 23.51 -13.23 -33.77
C ILE A 291 23.99 -11.94 -33.12
N ALA A 292 23.93 -10.82 -33.83
CA ALA A 292 24.41 -9.53 -33.32
C ALA A 292 23.58 -8.99 -32.15
N LEU A 293 22.25 -9.23 -32.17
CA LEU A 293 21.35 -8.71 -31.12
C LEU A 293 21.04 -9.72 -30.02
N GLY A 294 21.29 -11.01 -30.22
CA GLY A 294 21.00 -12.07 -29.26
C GLY A 294 19.51 -12.24 -28.93
N LEU A 295 18.60 -11.79 -29.83
CA LEU A 295 17.15 -11.83 -29.62
C LEU A 295 16.53 -13.08 -30.23
N PRO A 296 15.36 -13.53 -29.72
CA PRO A 296 14.57 -14.60 -30.34
C PRO A 296 14.17 -14.26 -31.76
N ASN A 297 14.10 -15.28 -32.64
CA ASN A 297 13.80 -15.10 -34.07
C ASN A 297 12.49 -14.33 -34.31
N SER A 298 11.44 -14.58 -33.53
CA SER A 298 10.16 -13.87 -33.64
C SER A 298 10.28 -12.37 -33.48
N GLN A 299 11.11 -11.91 -32.51
CA GLN A 299 11.36 -10.49 -32.28
C GLN A 299 12.23 -9.87 -33.40
N ILE A 300 13.16 -10.61 -33.96
CA ILE A 300 13.99 -10.14 -35.07
C ILE A 300 13.14 -9.92 -36.33
N VAL A 301 12.27 -10.86 -36.66
CA VAL A 301 11.37 -10.75 -37.85
C VAL A 301 10.47 -9.51 -37.71
N GLU A 302 9.91 -9.28 -36.53
CA GLU A 302 9.06 -8.12 -36.26
C GLU A 302 9.86 -6.81 -36.37
N LEU A 303 11.04 -6.76 -35.78
CA LEU A 303 11.92 -5.58 -35.79
C LEU A 303 12.39 -5.26 -37.22
N ILE A 304 12.73 -6.23 -38.01
CA ILE A 304 13.11 -6.06 -39.46
C ILE A 304 11.93 -5.50 -40.23
N ARG A 305 10.73 -6.05 -40.03
CA ARG A 305 9.50 -5.58 -40.69
C ARG A 305 9.25 -4.09 -40.37
N ASP A 306 9.34 -3.71 -39.11
CA ASP A 306 9.10 -2.34 -38.65
C ASP A 306 10.15 -1.38 -39.25
N VAL A 307 11.43 -1.76 -39.21
CA VAL A 307 12.51 -0.95 -39.80
C VAL A 307 12.32 -0.74 -41.33
N ARG A 308 11.88 -1.78 -42.03
CA ARG A 308 11.61 -1.69 -43.49
C ARG A 308 10.40 -0.78 -43.80
N ALA A 309 9.33 -0.89 -43.01
CA ALA A 309 8.14 -0.04 -43.15
C ALA A 309 8.49 1.45 -42.97
N ASN A 310 9.22 1.79 -41.91
CA ASN A 310 9.63 3.15 -41.63
C ASN A 310 10.67 3.72 -42.63
N SER A 311 11.41 2.84 -43.33
CA SER A 311 12.35 3.25 -44.39
C SER A 311 11.67 3.60 -45.69
N GLN A 312 10.46 3.11 -45.94
CA GLN A 312 9.69 3.44 -47.16
C GLN A 312 8.99 4.79 -47.07
N ASP A 313 8.56 5.19 -45.87
CA ASP A 313 7.91 6.50 -45.65
C ASP A 313 8.88 7.71 -45.73
N SER A 314 10.19 7.47 -45.63
CA SER A 314 11.20 8.54 -45.75
C SER A 314 11.61 8.87 -47.18
N PHE A 315 11.16 8.13 -48.18
CA PHE A 315 11.45 8.35 -49.62
C PHE A 315 10.24 8.88 -50.41
N GLY A 316 9.14 9.19 -49.73
CA GLY A 316 7.89 9.66 -50.36
C GLY A 316 7.56 11.13 -50.10
N LYS A 317 8.54 11.96 -49.74
CA LYS A 317 8.37 13.42 -49.62
C LYS A 317 9.41 14.17 -50.44
#